data_a9995bf384d2543544a52f74b2e962b1
#
_entry.id   a9995bf384d2543544a52f74b2e962b1
#
_cell.length_a   1.000
_cell.length_b   1.000
_cell.length_c   1.000
_cell.angle_alpha   90.00
_cell.angle_beta   90.00
_cell.angle_gamma   90.00
#
_symmetry.space_group_name_H-M   'P 1'
#
loop_
_entity.id
_entity.type
_entity.pdbx_description
1 polymer ?
#
loop_
_entity_poly.entity_id
_entity_poly.type
_entity_poly.pdbx_seq_one_letter_code
_entity_poly.pdbx_strand_id
1 'polypeptide(L)'
;MTVVIKFGGNAMVDGDAMTAFIAGVKQLAKSGAQPVVVHGGGPQISAGLKAAGITSEFKGGYRVTTAESVQVVRDVLVNEVNKELVELMNASEVSAVSMPGDIDRLLTAEHRTVLVDGVQEDIGLVGEVVAVDATAINVRVADGEVPVISTAARALDGQLFNVNADTATSAVAIALDATEMIMLTDVPGVYANWPDRDSLITKMTAAELTALLPKLESGIVPKMEACLRAIEGGIPTVRVVGNLSDQGTQVTK
;
A
#
# COMPACT_ATOMS: atom_id res chain seq x y z
N MET A 1 5.76 -10.30 -16.35
CA MET A 1 6.35 -9.09 -15.74
C MET A 1 5.45 -8.69 -14.56
N THR A 2 5.91 -8.93 -13.33
CA THR A 2 5.13 -8.68 -12.11
C THR A 2 5.15 -7.19 -11.76
N VAL A 3 3.98 -6.60 -11.55
CA VAL A 3 3.80 -5.19 -11.17
C VAL A 3 3.00 -5.14 -9.88
N VAL A 4 3.59 -4.65 -8.80
CA VAL A 4 2.90 -4.51 -7.51
C VAL A 4 2.37 -3.09 -7.35
N ILE A 5 1.08 -2.95 -7.07
CA ILE A 5 0.36 -1.68 -7.09
C ILE A 5 -0.20 -1.40 -5.69
N LYS A 6 0.21 -0.30 -5.10
CA LYS A 6 -0.45 0.21 -3.89
C LYS A 6 -1.70 0.99 -4.25
N PHE A 7 -2.83 0.60 -3.70
CA PHE A 7 -4.09 1.34 -3.80
C PHE A 7 -4.60 1.77 -2.42
N GLY A 8 -5.01 3.02 -2.26
CA GLY A 8 -5.46 3.51 -0.95
C GLY A 8 -5.68 5.01 -0.92
N GLY A 9 -5.93 5.56 0.28
CA GLY A 9 -6.22 6.96 0.48
C GLY A 9 -7.64 7.34 0.02
N ASN A 10 -7.80 8.60 -0.40
CA ASN A 10 -9.09 9.14 -0.84
C ASN A 10 -9.62 8.47 -2.12
N ALA A 11 -8.74 7.96 -2.96
CA ALA A 11 -9.13 7.23 -4.18
C ALA A 11 -10.02 5.99 -3.91
N MET A 12 -9.97 5.44 -2.69
CA MET A 12 -10.81 4.30 -2.31
C MET A 12 -12.26 4.66 -1.95
N VAL A 13 -12.56 5.94 -1.80
CA VAL A 13 -13.92 6.46 -1.51
C VAL A 13 -14.44 7.35 -2.64
N ASP A 14 -13.64 7.55 -3.68
CA ASP A 14 -13.99 8.30 -4.89
C ASP A 14 -14.34 7.30 -6.01
N GLY A 15 -15.59 7.32 -6.47
CA GLY A 15 -16.10 6.39 -7.48
C GLY A 15 -15.41 6.53 -8.83
N ASP A 16 -15.04 7.73 -9.25
CA ASP A 16 -14.34 7.97 -10.50
C ASP A 16 -12.89 7.48 -10.42
N ALA A 17 -12.21 7.74 -9.30
CA ALA A 17 -10.87 7.23 -9.05
C ALA A 17 -10.83 5.70 -8.97
N MET A 18 -11.82 5.08 -8.34
CA MET A 18 -11.99 3.62 -8.29
C MET A 18 -12.17 3.03 -9.70
N THR A 19 -13.06 3.64 -10.50
CA THR A 19 -13.31 3.20 -11.88
C THR A 19 -12.04 3.31 -12.74
N ALA A 20 -11.32 4.43 -12.64
CA ALA A 20 -10.06 4.65 -13.34
C ALA A 20 -8.98 3.66 -12.91
N PHE A 21 -8.88 3.36 -11.61
CA PHE A 21 -7.97 2.36 -11.06
C PHE A 21 -8.24 0.97 -11.66
N ILE A 22 -9.49 0.50 -11.62
CA ILE A 22 -9.88 -0.82 -12.15
C ILE A 22 -9.59 -0.92 -13.65
N ALA A 23 -9.90 0.15 -14.41
CA ALA A 23 -9.59 0.21 -15.84
C ALA A 23 -8.07 0.12 -16.09
N GLY A 24 -7.25 0.80 -15.27
CA GLY A 24 -5.80 0.74 -15.35
C GLY A 24 -5.24 -0.65 -15.05
N VAL A 25 -5.73 -1.32 -14.00
CA VAL A 25 -5.34 -2.72 -13.68
C VAL A 25 -5.72 -3.67 -14.84
N LYS A 26 -6.93 -3.52 -15.39
CA LYS A 26 -7.37 -4.29 -16.56
C LYS A 26 -6.46 -4.09 -17.77
N GLN A 27 -6.03 -2.86 -18.02
CA GLN A 27 -5.12 -2.54 -19.12
C GLN A 27 -3.74 -3.14 -18.89
N LEU A 28 -3.21 -3.09 -17.68
CA LEU A 28 -1.94 -3.74 -17.31
C LEU A 28 -2.01 -5.25 -17.56
N ALA A 29 -3.06 -5.92 -17.08
CA ALA A 29 -3.25 -7.35 -17.29
C ALA A 29 -3.33 -7.70 -18.80
N LYS A 30 -4.07 -6.91 -19.59
CA LYS A 30 -4.17 -7.09 -21.04
C LYS A 30 -2.85 -6.86 -21.79
N SER A 31 -1.94 -6.05 -21.26
CA SER A 31 -0.61 -5.85 -21.84
C SER A 31 0.38 -6.98 -21.55
N GLY A 32 -0.05 -8.03 -20.84
CA GLY A 32 0.78 -9.17 -20.43
C GLY A 32 1.55 -8.93 -19.13
N ALA A 33 1.29 -7.84 -18.42
CA ALA A 33 1.76 -7.66 -17.05
C ALA A 33 0.95 -8.54 -16.08
N GLN A 34 1.55 -8.82 -14.93
CA GLN A 34 0.95 -9.59 -13.84
C GLN A 34 0.74 -8.64 -12.65
N PRO A 35 -0.40 -7.91 -12.60
CA PRO A 35 -0.65 -6.98 -11.51
C PRO A 35 -0.96 -7.72 -10.20
N VAL A 36 -0.41 -7.22 -9.11
CA VAL A 36 -0.72 -7.59 -7.73
C VAL A 36 -1.11 -6.31 -6.99
N VAL A 37 -2.29 -6.28 -6.42
CA VAL A 37 -2.83 -5.10 -5.74
C VAL A 37 -2.66 -5.26 -4.23
N VAL A 38 -2.04 -4.27 -3.58
CA VAL A 38 -1.99 -4.16 -2.12
C VAL A 38 -2.79 -2.92 -1.73
N HIS A 39 -3.79 -3.07 -0.87
CA HIS A 39 -4.65 -1.96 -0.53
C HIS A 39 -4.65 -1.63 0.96
N GLY A 40 -4.87 -0.34 1.25
CA GLY A 40 -5.22 0.16 2.57
C GLY A 40 -6.74 0.35 2.72
N GLY A 41 -7.14 1.27 3.59
CA GLY A 41 -8.55 1.59 3.86
C GLY A 41 -8.69 2.68 4.92
N GLY A 42 -7.77 3.66 4.93
CA GLY A 42 -7.71 4.70 5.97
C GLY A 42 -9.05 5.39 6.25
N PRO A 43 -9.76 5.91 5.23
CA PRO A 43 -11.08 6.51 5.41
C PRO A 43 -12.13 5.54 5.97
N GLN A 44 -12.20 4.32 5.42
CA GLN A 44 -13.14 3.28 5.85
C GLN A 44 -12.84 2.83 7.30
N ILE A 45 -11.55 2.61 7.64
CA ILE A 45 -11.14 2.32 9.03
C ILE A 45 -11.57 3.43 9.97
N SER A 46 -11.38 4.70 9.58
CA SER A 46 -11.82 5.84 10.41
C SER A 46 -13.33 5.86 10.62
N ALA A 47 -14.09 5.53 9.59
CA ALA A 47 -15.55 5.40 9.69
C ALA A 47 -15.97 4.23 10.58
N GLY A 48 -15.36 3.05 10.42
CA GLY A 48 -15.63 1.86 11.23
C GLY A 48 -15.30 2.06 12.70
N LEU A 49 -14.13 2.65 13.02
CA LEU A 49 -13.77 2.99 14.40
C LEU A 49 -14.75 3.99 15.03
N LYS A 50 -15.13 5.02 14.28
CA LYS A 50 -16.14 6.00 14.74
C LYS A 50 -17.49 5.33 15.01
N ALA A 51 -17.92 4.42 14.15
CA ALA A 51 -19.17 3.67 14.35
C ALA A 51 -19.10 2.77 15.59
N ALA A 52 -17.93 2.22 15.91
CA ALA A 52 -17.67 1.44 17.12
C ALA A 52 -17.47 2.31 18.38
N GLY A 53 -17.49 3.64 18.27
CA GLY A 53 -17.23 4.55 19.39
C GLY A 53 -15.76 4.67 19.80
N ILE A 54 -14.84 4.21 18.95
CA ILE A 54 -13.40 4.20 19.22
C ILE A 54 -12.75 5.45 18.62
N THR A 55 -12.02 6.20 19.44
CA THR A 55 -11.26 7.38 19.00
C THR A 55 -9.99 6.93 18.25
N SER A 56 -9.74 7.56 17.11
CA SER A 56 -8.55 7.31 16.30
C SER A 56 -7.49 8.37 16.57
N GLU A 57 -6.28 7.93 16.91
CA GLU A 57 -5.09 8.76 17.12
C GLU A 57 -4.02 8.41 16.08
N PHE A 58 -3.18 9.38 15.70
CA PHE A 58 -2.05 9.19 14.80
C PHE A 58 -0.76 9.70 15.44
N LYS A 59 0.32 8.93 15.30
CA LYS A 59 1.67 9.30 15.72
C LYS A 59 2.66 8.95 14.61
N GLY A 60 3.52 9.88 14.25
CA GLY A 60 4.50 9.69 13.19
C GLY A 60 3.90 9.24 11.85
N GLY A 61 2.64 9.62 11.54
CA GLY A 61 1.93 9.20 10.33
C GLY A 61 1.26 7.83 10.40
N TYR A 62 1.39 7.11 11.53
CA TYR A 62 0.77 5.80 11.75
C TYR A 62 -0.43 5.92 12.71
N ARG A 63 -1.47 5.13 12.44
CA ARG A 63 -2.62 5.03 13.34
C ARG A 63 -2.24 4.22 14.58
N VAL A 64 -2.34 4.83 15.76
CA VAL A 64 -2.24 4.09 17.03
C VAL A 64 -3.35 3.05 17.07
N THR A 65 -2.98 1.79 17.30
CA THR A 65 -3.91 0.66 17.18
C THR A 65 -3.91 -0.14 18.49
N THR A 66 -5.02 -0.08 19.22
CA THR A 66 -5.22 -0.82 20.47
C THR A 66 -5.73 -2.24 20.21
N ALA A 67 -5.76 -3.08 21.25
CA ALA A 67 -6.35 -4.43 21.17
C ALA A 67 -7.85 -4.39 20.77
N GLU A 68 -8.58 -3.34 21.16
CA GLU A 68 -9.97 -3.14 20.79
C GLU A 68 -10.10 -2.70 19.31
N SER A 69 -9.27 -1.75 18.88
CA SER A 69 -9.35 -1.18 17.54
C SER A 69 -8.82 -2.11 16.46
N VAL A 70 -7.85 -3.01 16.75
CA VAL A 70 -7.25 -3.88 15.74
C VAL A 70 -8.24 -4.83 15.09
N GLN A 71 -9.25 -5.30 15.83
CA GLN A 71 -10.30 -6.15 15.28
C GLN A 71 -11.20 -5.38 14.31
N VAL A 72 -11.59 -4.16 14.67
CA VAL A 72 -12.36 -3.28 13.78
C VAL A 72 -11.56 -2.96 12.51
N VAL A 73 -10.26 -2.66 12.66
CA VAL A 73 -9.36 -2.41 11.51
C VAL A 73 -9.33 -3.63 10.58
N ARG A 74 -9.14 -4.82 11.15
CA ARG A 74 -9.12 -6.07 10.37
C ARG A 74 -10.44 -6.31 9.66
N ASP A 75 -11.57 -6.17 10.37
CA ASP A 75 -12.88 -6.44 9.80
C ASP A 75 -13.21 -5.48 8.65
N VAL A 76 -12.90 -4.20 8.80
CA VAL A 76 -13.04 -3.21 7.73
C VAL A 76 -12.14 -3.56 6.54
N LEU A 77 -10.86 -3.83 6.77
CA LEU A 77 -9.92 -4.10 5.68
C LEU A 77 -10.27 -5.38 4.90
N VAL A 78 -10.66 -6.45 5.60
CA VAL A 78 -10.85 -7.77 5.01
C VAL A 78 -12.29 -7.99 4.53
N ASN A 79 -13.26 -7.70 5.40
CA ASN A 79 -14.65 -8.08 5.16
C ASN A 79 -15.44 -7.01 4.40
N GLU A 80 -14.95 -5.76 4.38
CA GLU A 80 -15.59 -4.66 3.66
C GLU A 80 -14.75 -4.25 2.45
N VAL A 81 -13.60 -3.60 2.68
CA VAL A 81 -12.80 -2.97 1.62
C VAL A 81 -12.27 -3.99 0.62
N ASN A 82 -11.63 -5.07 1.09
CA ASN A 82 -11.07 -6.10 0.19
C ASN A 82 -12.18 -6.77 -0.63
N LYS A 83 -13.27 -7.14 0.04
CA LYS A 83 -14.41 -7.79 -0.60
C LYS A 83 -15.03 -6.89 -1.68
N GLU A 84 -15.33 -5.63 -1.34
CA GLU A 84 -15.89 -4.67 -2.29
C GLU A 84 -14.98 -4.45 -3.50
N LEU A 85 -13.67 -4.25 -3.27
CA LEU A 85 -12.70 -4.06 -4.35
C LEU A 85 -12.64 -5.27 -5.30
N VAL A 86 -12.59 -6.48 -4.75
CA VAL A 86 -12.60 -7.72 -5.54
C VAL A 86 -13.89 -7.87 -6.34
N GLU A 87 -15.05 -7.58 -5.73
CA GLU A 87 -16.35 -7.64 -6.41
C GLU A 87 -16.42 -6.63 -7.57
N LEU A 88 -15.98 -5.39 -7.37
CA LEU A 88 -15.96 -4.35 -8.41
C LEU A 88 -14.99 -4.71 -9.55
N MET A 89 -13.81 -5.24 -9.23
CA MET A 89 -12.84 -5.69 -10.23
C MET A 89 -13.41 -6.84 -11.07
N ASN A 90 -14.02 -7.85 -10.44
CA ASN A 90 -14.63 -8.96 -11.15
C ASN A 90 -15.83 -8.53 -12.00
N ALA A 91 -16.68 -7.63 -11.51
CA ALA A 91 -17.77 -7.03 -12.30
C ALA A 91 -17.26 -6.25 -13.52
N SER A 92 -16.01 -5.79 -13.47
CA SER A 92 -15.32 -5.10 -14.57
C SER A 92 -14.47 -6.05 -15.44
N GLU A 93 -14.68 -7.36 -15.34
CA GLU A 93 -13.94 -8.40 -16.09
C GLU A 93 -12.43 -8.43 -15.80
N VAL A 94 -12.02 -8.09 -14.58
CA VAL A 94 -10.70 -8.35 -14.04
C VAL A 94 -10.82 -9.58 -13.14
N SER A 95 -10.10 -10.66 -13.46
CA SER A 95 -10.12 -11.90 -12.64
C SER A 95 -9.40 -11.65 -11.31
N ALA A 96 -10.07 -11.01 -10.36
CA ALA A 96 -9.49 -10.64 -9.07
C ALA A 96 -9.78 -11.69 -8.00
N VAL A 97 -8.79 -11.97 -7.14
CA VAL A 97 -8.90 -12.89 -6.01
C VAL A 97 -8.53 -12.20 -4.70
N SER A 98 -9.38 -12.38 -3.68
CA SER A 98 -9.11 -11.87 -2.34
C SER A 98 -7.98 -12.67 -1.68
N MET A 99 -6.96 -11.97 -1.18
CA MET A 99 -5.86 -12.54 -0.41
C MET A 99 -5.62 -11.70 0.87
N PRO A 100 -6.41 -11.90 1.94
CA PRO A 100 -6.20 -11.17 3.19
C PRO A 100 -4.83 -11.50 3.79
N GLY A 101 -4.06 -10.45 4.15
CA GLY A 101 -2.70 -10.63 4.63
C GLY A 101 -2.58 -11.40 5.94
N ASP A 102 -3.63 -11.40 6.78
CA ASP A 102 -3.66 -12.12 8.06
C ASP A 102 -4.06 -13.60 7.95
N ILE A 103 -4.44 -14.07 6.76
CA ILE A 103 -4.84 -15.46 6.52
C ILE A 103 -3.66 -16.27 5.99
N ASP A 104 -3.53 -17.51 6.45
CA ASP A 104 -2.53 -18.48 6.03
C ASP A 104 -1.07 -17.96 6.07
N ARG A 105 -0.81 -16.95 6.91
CA ARG A 105 0.50 -16.26 7.02
C ARG A 105 0.96 -15.64 5.70
N LEU A 106 0.02 -15.16 4.91
CA LEU A 106 0.36 -14.43 3.68
C LEU A 106 1.31 -13.27 3.97
N LEU A 107 1.00 -12.49 5.03
CA LEU A 107 1.89 -11.48 5.58
C LEU A 107 2.21 -11.83 7.05
N THR A 108 3.46 -12.06 7.35
CA THR A 108 3.95 -12.16 8.74
C THR A 108 4.51 -10.82 9.16
N ALA A 109 4.09 -10.33 10.33
CA ALA A 109 4.52 -9.04 10.86
C ALA A 109 5.09 -9.15 12.27
N GLU A 110 5.95 -8.20 12.61
CA GLU A 110 6.44 -7.96 13.98
C GLU A 110 5.98 -6.60 14.46
N HIS A 111 5.97 -6.41 15.79
CA HIS A 111 5.59 -5.14 16.41
C HIS A 111 6.47 -3.99 15.93
N ARG A 112 5.83 -2.86 15.60
CA ARG A 112 6.48 -1.64 15.14
C ARG A 112 6.35 -0.52 16.16
N THR A 113 7.43 0.22 16.36
CA THR A 113 7.44 1.52 17.03
C THR A 113 7.73 2.63 16.01
N VAL A 114 7.49 3.88 16.37
CA VAL A 114 7.77 5.05 15.52
C VAL A 114 8.65 6.06 16.25
N LEU A 115 9.43 6.80 15.50
CA LEU A 115 10.23 7.91 16.01
C LEU A 115 9.42 9.20 15.90
N VAL A 116 9.10 9.85 17.01
CA VAL A 116 8.39 11.13 17.08
C VAL A 116 9.27 12.10 17.84
N ASP A 117 9.67 13.20 17.23
CA ASP A 117 10.55 14.22 17.81
C ASP A 117 11.83 13.65 18.47
N GLY A 118 12.40 12.61 17.86
CA GLY A 118 13.60 11.94 18.35
C GLY A 118 13.37 10.93 19.50
N VAL A 119 12.11 10.70 19.91
CA VAL A 119 11.72 9.71 20.91
C VAL A 119 11.04 8.53 20.24
N GLN A 120 11.44 7.32 20.62
CA GLN A 120 10.79 6.10 20.13
C GLN A 120 9.50 5.87 20.92
N GLU A 121 8.36 5.90 20.21
CA GLU A 121 7.04 5.73 20.78
C GLU A 121 6.41 4.39 20.37
N ASP A 122 5.74 3.77 21.33
CA ASP A 122 4.86 2.63 21.10
C ASP A 122 3.54 3.13 20.50
N ILE A 123 3.10 2.48 19.44
CA ILE A 123 1.86 2.76 18.74
C ILE A 123 0.87 1.59 18.79
N GLY A 124 1.09 0.67 19.73
CA GLY A 124 0.24 -0.48 19.99
C GLY A 124 0.37 -1.57 18.92
N LEU A 125 -0.74 -2.16 18.52
CA LEU A 125 -0.77 -3.28 17.58
C LEU A 125 -0.60 -2.84 16.13
N VAL A 126 0.47 -2.11 15.88
CA VAL A 126 0.95 -1.77 14.53
C VAL A 126 2.13 -2.67 14.19
N GLY A 127 2.10 -3.25 12.99
CA GLY A 127 3.12 -4.19 12.56
C GLY A 127 3.97 -3.67 11.40
N GLU A 128 5.18 -4.22 11.30
CA GLU A 128 6.05 -4.18 10.14
C GLU A 128 6.10 -5.56 9.51
N VAL A 129 5.91 -5.66 8.19
CA VAL A 129 5.98 -6.96 7.49
C VAL A 129 7.43 -7.44 7.46
N VAL A 130 7.67 -8.63 7.97
CA VAL A 130 9.00 -9.28 8.01
C VAL A 130 9.08 -10.48 7.08
N ALA A 131 7.94 -11.06 6.67
CA ALA A 131 7.89 -12.12 5.66
C ALA A 131 6.58 -12.07 4.86
N VAL A 132 6.66 -12.51 3.61
CA VAL A 132 5.54 -12.62 2.66
C VAL A 132 5.56 -14.02 2.06
N ASP A 133 4.43 -14.72 2.01
CA ASP A 133 4.31 -15.97 1.24
C ASP A 133 4.19 -15.66 -0.26
N ALA A 134 5.33 -15.43 -0.89
CA ALA A 134 5.42 -15.21 -2.33
C ALA A 134 4.91 -16.40 -3.15
N THR A 135 4.99 -17.61 -2.62
CA THR A 135 4.54 -18.83 -3.31
C THR A 135 3.04 -18.81 -3.50
N ALA A 136 2.28 -18.49 -2.43
CA ALA A 136 0.82 -18.39 -2.50
C ALA A 136 0.36 -17.33 -3.50
N ILE A 137 1.04 -16.17 -3.54
CA ILE A 137 0.73 -15.10 -4.50
C ILE A 137 1.05 -15.55 -5.93
N ASN A 138 2.22 -16.14 -6.16
CA ASN A 138 2.64 -16.58 -7.48
C ASN A 138 1.74 -17.67 -8.07
N VAL A 139 1.15 -18.53 -7.26
CA VAL A 139 0.14 -19.51 -7.72
C VAL A 139 -1.05 -18.80 -8.35
N ARG A 140 -1.60 -17.78 -7.70
CA ARG A 140 -2.74 -17.00 -8.24
C ARG A 140 -2.38 -16.25 -9.51
N VAL A 141 -1.20 -15.63 -9.50
CA VAL A 141 -0.68 -14.93 -10.70
C VAL A 141 -0.50 -15.90 -11.87
N ALA A 142 -0.02 -17.12 -11.63
CA ALA A 142 0.13 -18.15 -12.67
C ALA A 142 -1.21 -18.64 -13.22
N ASP A 143 -2.27 -18.64 -12.40
CA ASP A 143 -3.63 -18.95 -12.80
C ASP A 143 -4.31 -17.80 -13.59
N GLY A 144 -3.60 -16.70 -13.81
CA GLY A 144 -4.11 -15.52 -14.53
C GLY A 144 -5.01 -14.63 -13.67
N GLU A 145 -4.99 -14.80 -12.36
CA GLU A 145 -5.74 -13.98 -11.42
C GLU A 145 -4.94 -12.75 -10.98
N VAL A 146 -5.65 -11.73 -10.52
CA VAL A 146 -5.08 -10.54 -9.89
C VAL A 146 -5.24 -10.64 -8.37
N PRO A 147 -4.17 -10.96 -7.62
CA PRO A 147 -4.21 -10.96 -6.16
C PRO A 147 -4.54 -9.58 -5.61
N VAL A 148 -5.50 -9.50 -4.69
CA VAL A 148 -5.88 -8.28 -3.97
C VAL A 148 -5.61 -8.51 -2.48
N ILE A 149 -4.54 -7.90 -1.98
CA ILE A 149 -3.97 -8.15 -0.65
C ILE A 149 -4.39 -7.02 0.29
N SER A 150 -5.07 -7.36 1.38
CA SER A 150 -5.35 -6.42 2.48
C SER A 150 -4.19 -6.41 3.49
N THR A 151 -4.04 -5.30 4.21
CA THR A 151 -2.86 -5.04 5.06
C THR A 151 -3.08 -5.32 6.55
N ALA A 152 -3.95 -6.23 6.90
CA ALA A 152 -3.92 -6.91 8.19
C ALA A 152 -2.87 -8.03 8.13
N ALA A 153 -2.09 -8.22 9.19
CA ALA A 153 -1.05 -9.25 9.24
C ALA A 153 -1.00 -9.92 10.62
N ARG A 154 -0.34 -11.08 10.73
CA ARG A 154 -0.14 -11.75 12.00
C ARG A 154 1.33 -11.99 12.29
N ALA A 155 1.69 -11.94 13.58
CA ALA A 155 2.95 -12.48 14.05
C ALA A 155 2.94 -14.01 14.07
N LEU A 156 4.09 -14.62 14.28
CA LEU A 156 4.24 -16.08 14.37
C LEU A 156 3.44 -16.71 15.52
N ASP A 157 3.24 -15.95 16.61
CA ASP A 157 2.41 -16.34 17.77
C ASP A 157 0.90 -16.13 17.55
N GLY A 158 0.51 -15.57 16.39
CA GLY A 158 -0.87 -15.29 16.02
C GLY A 158 -1.37 -13.90 16.38
N GLN A 159 -0.55 -13.04 17.02
CA GLN A 159 -0.94 -11.65 17.30
C GLN A 159 -1.29 -10.92 16.01
N LEU A 160 -2.48 -10.32 15.98
CA LEU A 160 -2.95 -9.51 14.86
C LEU A 160 -2.36 -8.11 14.91
N PHE A 161 -1.93 -7.61 13.76
CA PHE A 161 -1.40 -6.26 13.57
C PHE A 161 -2.12 -5.53 12.43
N ASN A 162 -2.28 -4.22 12.63
CA ASN A 162 -2.55 -3.26 11.58
C ASN A 162 -1.23 -2.88 10.89
N VAL A 163 -1.12 -3.06 9.59
CA VAL A 163 0.09 -2.73 8.83
C VAL A 163 -0.17 -1.57 7.87
N ASN A 164 0.79 -0.66 7.77
CA ASN A 164 0.74 0.43 6.80
C ASN A 164 0.82 -0.13 5.36
N ALA A 165 -0.10 0.33 4.50
CA ALA A 165 -0.21 -0.20 3.14
C ALA A 165 1.01 0.14 2.25
N ASP A 166 1.67 1.28 2.47
CA ASP A 166 2.85 1.66 1.71
C ASP A 166 4.03 0.72 2.03
N THR A 167 4.24 0.40 3.33
CA THR A 167 5.29 -0.54 3.77
C THR A 167 4.99 -1.98 3.39
N ALA A 168 3.72 -2.41 3.49
CA ALA A 168 3.31 -3.74 3.05
C ALA A 168 3.52 -3.91 1.53
N THR A 169 3.22 -2.88 0.74
CA THR A 169 3.41 -2.92 -0.71
C THR A 169 4.89 -3.12 -1.08
N SER A 170 5.80 -2.40 -0.42
CA SER A 170 7.24 -2.58 -0.66
C SER A 170 7.71 -3.99 -0.28
N ALA A 171 7.22 -4.56 0.85
CA ALA A 171 7.55 -5.92 1.25
C ALA A 171 7.04 -6.97 0.24
N VAL A 172 5.80 -6.83 -0.24
CA VAL A 172 5.23 -7.70 -1.27
C VAL A 172 6.01 -7.58 -2.59
N ALA A 173 6.34 -6.35 -3.02
CA ALA A 173 7.10 -6.15 -4.24
C ALA A 173 8.48 -6.83 -4.18
N ILE A 174 9.20 -6.65 -3.07
CA ILE A 174 10.52 -7.28 -2.86
C ILE A 174 10.40 -8.81 -2.85
N ALA A 175 9.43 -9.37 -2.13
CA ALA A 175 9.25 -10.82 -2.03
C ALA A 175 8.89 -11.48 -3.38
N LEU A 176 8.26 -10.74 -4.29
CA LEU A 176 7.89 -11.22 -5.63
C LEU A 176 8.95 -10.94 -6.69
N ASP A 177 10.10 -10.35 -6.35
CA ASP A 177 11.09 -9.84 -7.32
C ASP A 177 10.40 -9.03 -8.44
N ALA A 178 9.47 -8.15 -8.04
CA ALA A 178 8.65 -7.40 -8.98
C ALA A 178 9.52 -6.53 -9.89
N THR A 179 9.12 -6.41 -11.14
CA THR A 179 9.83 -5.55 -12.11
C THR A 179 9.51 -4.07 -11.92
N GLU A 180 8.36 -3.79 -11.30
CA GLU A 180 7.90 -2.43 -11.00
C GLU A 180 7.03 -2.42 -9.75
N MET A 181 7.15 -1.37 -8.94
CA MET A 181 6.18 -1.02 -7.92
C MET A 181 5.51 0.30 -8.28
N ILE A 182 4.19 0.36 -8.20
CA ILE A 182 3.41 1.59 -8.45
C ILE A 182 2.75 2.05 -7.15
N MET A 183 3.06 3.28 -6.76
CA MET A 183 2.50 3.93 -5.58
C MET A 183 1.46 4.96 -6.01
N LEU A 184 0.17 4.64 -5.90
CA LEU A 184 -0.88 5.63 -6.14
C LEU A 184 -0.98 6.61 -4.97
N THR A 185 -1.19 7.88 -5.32
CA THR A 185 -1.31 9.01 -4.41
C THR A 185 -2.33 10.02 -4.95
N ASP A 186 -2.76 10.95 -4.11
CA ASP A 186 -3.78 11.96 -4.48
C ASP A 186 -3.22 13.07 -5.40
N VAL A 187 -1.93 13.01 -5.74
CA VAL A 187 -1.25 13.96 -6.63
C VAL A 187 -0.53 13.24 -7.77
N PRO A 188 -0.30 13.89 -8.93
CA PRO A 188 0.32 13.25 -10.10
C PRO A 188 1.72 12.66 -9.90
N GLY A 189 2.43 13.02 -8.82
CA GLY A 189 3.78 12.54 -8.54
C GLY A 189 4.45 13.34 -7.42
N VAL A 190 5.78 13.33 -7.38
CA VAL A 190 6.61 14.04 -6.40
C VAL A 190 6.96 15.43 -6.92
N TYR A 191 6.82 16.43 -6.08
CA TYR A 191 7.12 17.84 -6.39
C TYR A 191 8.35 18.31 -5.63
N ALA A 192 9.22 19.06 -6.31
CA ALA A 192 10.39 19.66 -5.67
C ALA A 192 9.99 20.75 -4.66
N ASN A 193 8.92 21.50 -4.96
CA ASN A 193 8.45 22.63 -4.16
C ASN A 193 6.91 22.68 -4.14
N TRP A 194 6.26 21.81 -3.37
CA TRP A 194 4.81 21.88 -3.20
C TRP A 194 4.39 23.22 -2.53
N PRO A 195 3.31 23.92 -2.97
CA PRO A 195 2.30 23.50 -3.95
C PRO A 195 2.55 23.95 -5.41
N ASP A 196 3.78 24.32 -5.77
CA ASP A 196 4.14 24.66 -7.14
C ASP A 196 4.02 23.44 -8.06
N ARG A 197 2.99 23.45 -8.92
CA ARG A 197 2.68 22.33 -9.82
C ARG A 197 3.67 22.18 -10.97
N ASP A 198 4.40 23.23 -11.31
CA ASP A 198 5.43 23.20 -12.35
C ASP A 198 6.73 22.55 -11.85
N SER A 199 6.83 22.32 -10.53
CA SER A 199 7.95 21.63 -9.89
C SER A 199 7.83 20.10 -9.87
N LEU A 200 6.91 19.50 -10.65
CA LEU A 200 6.75 18.05 -10.76
C LEU A 200 8.04 17.40 -11.28
N ILE A 201 8.57 16.46 -10.51
CA ILE A 201 9.76 15.69 -10.87
C ILE A 201 9.32 14.45 -11.64
N THR A 202 9.72 14.31 -12.90
CA THR A 202 9.34 13.15 -13.74
C THR A 202 10.25 11.95 -13.53
N LYS A 203 11.54 12.18 -13.19
CA LYS A 203 12.52 11.14 -12.90
C LYS A 203 13.48 11.58 -11.82
N MET A 204 13.85 10.63 -10.96
CA MET A 204 14.87 10.84 -9.93
C MET A 204 15.50 9.50 -9.54
N THR A 205 16.69 9.57 -8.95
CA THR A 205 17.35 8.44 -8.31
C THR A 205 16.91 8.30 -6.84
N ALA A 206 17.14 7.13 -6.25
CA ALA A 206 16.95 6.91 -4.82
C ALA A 206 17.78 7.89 -3.97
N ALA A 207 19.00 8.23 -4.40
CA ALA A 207 19.85 9.19 -3.71
C ALA A 207 19.24 10.61 -3.71
N GLU A 208 18.70 11.04 -4.86
CA GLU A 208 17.99 12.33 -4.98
C GLU A 208 16.72 12.37 -4.13
N LEU A 209 15.94 11.25 -4.12
CA LEU A 209 14.77 11.13 -3.26
C LEU A 209 15.15 11.20 -1.78
N THR A 210 16.21 10.52 -1.36
CA THR A 210 16.72 10.57 0.01
C THR A 210 17.09 12.00 0.43
N ALA A 211 17.76 12.74 -0.46
CA ALA A 211 18.12 14.14 -0.23
C ALA A 211 16.90 15.09 -0.20
N LEU A 212 15.80 14.68 -0.85
CA LEU A 212 14.55 15.45 -0.88
C LEU A 212 13.66 15.22 0.35
N LEU A 213 13.71 14.02 0.99
CA LEU A 213 12.84 13.64 2.11
C LEU A 213 12.68 14.70 3.20
N PRO A 214 13.77 15.38 3.68
CA PRO A 214 13.65 16.40 4.74
C PRO A 214 12.85 17.64 4.34
N LYS A 215 12.60 17.83 3.04
CA LYS A 215 11.88 18.99 2.50
C LYS A 215 10.42 18.67 2.16
N LEU A 216 10.05 17.39 2.21
CA LEU A 216 8.69 16.94 1.90
C LEU A 216 7.75 17.17 3.08
N GLU A 217 6.47 17.34 2.79
CA GLU A 217 5.42 17.35 3.80
C GLU A 217 5.36 16.01 4.54
N SER A 218 5.12 16.06 5.84
CA SER A 218 5.11 14.87 6.71
C SER A 218 4.17 13.74 6.22
N GLY A 219 3.07 14.09 5.58
CA GLY A 219 2.08 13.13 5.09
C GLY A 219 2.57 12.26 3.91
N ILE A 220 3.54 12.73 3.11
CA ILE A 220 4.08 11.96 1.98
C ILE A 220 5.35 11.18 2.35
N VAL A 221 6.04 11.56 3.43
CA VAL A 221 7.31 10.95 3.83
C VAL A 221 7.25 9.43 3.99
N PRO A 222 6.28 8.82 4.72
CA PRO A 222 6.20 7.37 4.85
C PRO A 222 6.05 6.64 3.50
N LYS A 223 5.37 7.27 2.56
CA LYS A 223 5.20 6.76 1.20
C LYS A 223 6.50 6.78 0.41
N MET A 224 7.28 7.86 0.53
CA MET A 224 8.59 7.97 -0.12
C MET A 224 9.62 7.03 0.50
N GLU A 225 9.58 6.82 1.81
CA GLU A 225 10.39 5.82 2.50
C GLU A 225 10.07 4.39 2.01
N ALA A 226 8.80 4.07 1.76
CA ALA A 226 8.43 2.79 1.17
C ALA A 226 8.95 2.64 -0.27
N CYS A 227 8.99 3.73 -1.06
CA CYS A 227 9.60 3.74 -2.40
C CYS A 227 11.11 3.47 -2.32
N LEU A 228 11.82 4.12 -1.40
CA LEU A 228 13.26 3.88 -1.17
C LEU A 228 13.53 2.44 -0.76
N ARG A 229 12.75 1.92 0.20
CA ARG A 229 12.87 0.51 0.64
C ARG A 229 12.71 -0.46 -0.52
N ALA A 230 11.76 -0.22 -1.44
CA ALA A 230 11.57 -1.07 -2.60
C ALA A 230 12.80 -1.05 -3.53
N ILE A 231 13.35 0.13 -3.83
CA ILE A 231 14.58 0.27 -4.66
C ILE A 231 15.79 -0.40 -4.00
N GLU A 232 15.98 -0.19 -2.68
CA GLU A 232 17.05 -0.82 -1.90
C GLU A 232 16.88 -2.35 -1.86
N GLY A 233 15.64 -2.82 -1.80
CA GLY A 233 15.27 -4.23 -1.87
C GLY A 233 15.39 -4.88 -3.25
N GLY A 234 15.83 -4.11 -4.26
CA GLY A 234 16.15 -4.66 -5.60
C GLY A 234 15.09 -4.37 -6.68
N ILE A 235 14.01 -3.67 -6.37
CA ILE A 235 13.00 -3.30 -7.38
C ILE A 235 13.61 -2.28 -8.35
N PRO A 236 13.64 -2.58 -9.67
CA PRO A 236 14.34 -1.72 -10.63
C PRO A 236 13.72 -0.34 -10.78
N THR A 237 12.39 -0.26 -10.64
CA THR A 237 11.63 0.95 -10.89
C THR A 237 10.46 1.06 -9.92
N VAL A 238 10.32 2.24 -9.31
CA VAL A 238 9.13 2.62 -8.55
C VAL A 238 8.50 3.83 -9.23
N ARG A 239 7.19 3.78 -9.50
CA ARG A 239 6.44 4.95 -9.99
C ARG A 239 5.51 5.49 -8.91
N VAL A 240 5.53 6.80 -8.73
CA VAL A 240 4.57 7.55 -7.91
C VAL A 240 3.64 8.30 -8.84
N VAL A 241 2.34 7.96 -8.80
CA VAL A 241 1.36 8.43 -9.79
C VAL A 241 0.03 8.79 -9.13
N GLY A 242 -0.72 9.71 -9.77
CA GLY A 242 -2.11 9.98 -9.40
C GLY A 242 -3.09 8.97 -10.01
N ASN A 243 -2.76 8.47 -11.19
CA ASN A 243 -3.53 7.46 -11.91
C ASN A 243 -2.58 6.46 -12.59
N LEU A 244 -3.02 5.21 -12.82
CA LEU A 244 -2.19 4.18 -13.48
C LEU A 244 -1.83 4.53 -14.93
N SER A 245 -2.60 5.39 -15.60
CA SER A 245 -2.30 5.92 -16.93
C SER A 245 -1.26 7.04 -16.94
N ASP A 246 -0.95 7.63 -15.78
CA ASP A 246 -0.04 8.76 -15.69
C ASP A 246 1.42 8.31 -15.78
N GLN A 247 2.28 9.17 -16.30
CA GLN A 247 3.72 8.95 -16.26
C GLN A 247 4.25 9.11 -14.83
N GLY A 248 3.78 10.12 -14.10
CA GLY A 248 4.15 10.41 -12.72
C GLY A 248 5.63 10.68 -12.49
N THR A 249 6.10 10.35 -11.31
CA THR A 249 7.52 10.38 -10.93
C THR A 249 8.09 8.97 -10.94
N GLN A 250 9.11 8.74 -11.75
CA GLN A 250 9.87 7.48 -11.77
C GLN A 250 11.09 7.59 -10.84
N VAL A 251 11.20 6.67 -9.89
CA VAL A 251 12.36 6.51 -9.00
C VAL A 251 13.12 5.25 -9.40
N THR A 252 14.43 5.37 -9.56
CA THR A 252 15.34 4.26 -9.91
C THR A 252 16.54 4.23 -8.97
N LYS A 253 17.38 3.21 -9.11
CA LYS A 253 18.61 3.07 -8.31
C LYS A 253 19.59 4.20 -8.53
#